data_1c19ec9b4d47b0497399755061dc481c
#
_entry.id   1c19ec9b4d47b0497399755061dc481c
#
_cell.length_a   1.000
_cell.length_b   1.000
_cell.length_c   1.000
_cell.angle_alpha   90.00
_cell.angle_beta   90.00
_cell.angle_gamma   90.00
#
_symmetry.space_group_name_H-M   'P 1'
#
loop_
_entity.id
_entity.type
_entity.pdbx_description
1 polymer ?
#
loop_
_entity_poly.entity_id
_entity_poly.type
_entity_poly.pdbx_seq_one_letter_code
_entity_poly.pdbx_strand_id
1 'polypeptide(L)' 'MSKNAVEKDRKMIKHLKEELHRAIQVYGIAHEKTIEISQRLDIEIVKEQKERMKKYED' A
#
# COMPACT_ATOMS: atom_id res chain seq x y z
N MET A 1 -1.04 19.27 7.54
CA MET A 1 0.37 19.19 7.67
C MET A 1 0.95 17.91 7.12
N SER A 2 2.11 18.02 6.50
CA SER A 2 2.71 16.92 5.75
C SER A 2 3.04 15.70 6.60
N LYS A 3 3.40 15.88 7.85
CA LYS A 3 3.71 14.76 8.74
C LYS A 3 2.51 13.84 8.96
N ASN A 4 1.34 14.43 9.17
CA ASN A 4 0.14 13.63 9.42
C ASN A 4 -0.30 12.85 8.20
N ALA A 5 -0.15 13.43 7.01
CA ALA A 5 -0.48 12.75 5.76
C ALA A 5 0.42 11.55 5.52
N VAL A 6 1.73 11.70 5.77
CA VAL A 6 2.69 10.62 5.61
C VAL A 6 2.41 9.49 6.59
N GLU A 7 2.06 9.83 7.83
CA GLU A 7 1.73 8.83 8.83
C GLU A 7 0.48 8.04 8.48
N LYS A 8 -0.54 8.71 7.93
CA LYS A 8 -1.76 8.04 7.48
C LYS A 8 -1.46 7.05 6.36
N ASP A 9 -0.65 7.46 5.40
CA ASP A 9 -0.28 6.61 4.28
C ASP A 9 0.49 5.39 4.75
N ARG A 10 1.41 5.56 5.69
CA ARG A 10 2.17 4.46 6.26
C ARG A 10 1.29 3.47 7.00
N LYS A 11 0.34 3.98 7.77
CA LYS A 11 -0.62 3.13 8.49
C LYS A 11 -1.49 2.35 7.51
N MET A 12 -1.94 2.99 6.44
CA MET A 12 -2.74 2.33 5.42
C MET A 12 -1.95 1.23 4.73
N ILE A 13 -0.69 1.50 4.37
CA ILE A 13 0.18 0.48 3.76
C ILE A 13 0.36 -0.69 4.71
N LYS A 14 0.60 -0.43 5.98
CA LYS A 14 0.76 -1.48 6.98
C LYS A 14 -0.50 -2.34 7.08
N HIS A 15 -1.67 -1.71 7.13
CA HIS A 15 -2.95 -2.41 7.17
C HIS A 15 -3.15 -3.29 5.93
N LEU A 16 -2.85 -2.74 4.76
CA LEU A 16 -3.00 -3.49 3.51
C LEU A 16 -2.05 -4.68 3.45
N LYS A 17 -0.84 -4.53 3.97
CA LYS A 17 0.09 -5.65 4.06
C LYS A 17 -0.44 -6.75 4.97
N GLU A 18 -1.01 -6.39 6.10
CA GLU A 18 -1.59 -7.35 7.02
C GLU A 18 -2.79 -8.06 6.39
N GLU A 19 -3.65 -7.31 5.71
CA GLU A 19 -4.78 -7.88 5.00
C GLU A 19 -4.33 -8.81 3.88
N LEU A 20 -3.27 -8.44 3.17
CA LEU A 20 -2.72 -9.28 2.12
C LEU A 20 -2.22 -10.61 2.69
N HIS A 21 -1.46 -10.56 3.79
CA HIS A 21 -1.01 -11.78 4.44
C HIS A 21 -2.16 -12.69 4.84
N ARG A 22 -3.18 -12.09 5.41
CA ARG A 22 -4.37 -12.85 5.82
C ARG A 22 -5.09 -13.45 4.62
N ALA A 23 -5.22 -12.67 3.57
CA ALA A 23 -5.87 -13.13 2.34
C ALA A 23 -5.11 -14.28 1.71
N ILE A 24 -3.79 -14.23 1.71
CA ILE A 24 -2.97 -15.33 1.20
C ILE A 24 -3.21 -16.61 2.00
N GLN A 25 -3.31 -16.50 3.32
CA GLN A 25 -3.55 -17.65 4.18
C GLN A 25 -4.94 -18.23 4.03
N VAL A 26 -5.94 -17.37 3.83
CA VAL A 26 -7.34 -17.80 3.75
C VAL A 26 -7.73 -18.21 2.34
N TYR A 27 -7.37 -17.43 1.34
CA TYR A 27 -7.78 -17.62 -0.05
C TYR A 27 -6.71 -18.19 -0.95
N GLY A 28 -5.45 -18.01 -0.62
CA GLY A 28 -4.35 -18.38 -1.47
C GLY A 28 -3.87 -17.20 -2.31
N ILE A 29 -2.62 -17.31 -2.80
CA ILE A 29 -1.95 -16.21 -3.49
C ILE A 29 -2.59 -15.86 -4.84
N ALA A 30 -3.22 -16.84 -5.47
CA ALA A 30 -3.81 -16.65 -6.80
C ALA A 30 -5.29 -16.27 -6.75
N HIS A 31 -5.86 -16.10 -5.56
CA HIS A 31 -7.26 -15.77 -5.44
C HIS A 31 -7.53 -14.33 -5.84
N GLU A 32 -8.70 -14.11 -6.42
CA GLU A 32 -9.12 -12.80 -6.91
C GLU A 32 -9.05 -11.72 -5.83
N LYS A 33 -9.52 -12.04 -4.63
CA LYS A 33 -9.47 -11.09 -3.50
C LYS A 33 -8.04 -10.74 -3.10
N THR A 34 -7.16 -11.70 -3.13
CA THR A 34 -5.74 -11.49 -2.83
C THR A 34 -5.12 -10.56 -3.86
N ILE A 35 -5.45 -10.76 -5.12
CA ILE A 35 -4.95 -9.92 -6.21
C ILE A 35 -5.46 -8.49 -6.07
N GLU A 36 -6.72 -8.30 -5.69
CA GLU A 36 -7.29 -6.98 -5.47
C GLU A 36 -6.56 -6.23 -4.36
N ILE A 37 -6.28 -6.90 -3.25
CA ILE A 37 -5.55 -6.30 -2.13
C ILE A 37 -4.13 -5.93 -2.56
N SER A 38 -3.47 -6.80 -3.31
CA SER A 38 -2.14 -6.53 -3.85
C SER A 38 -2.12 -5.30 -4.74
N GLN A 39 -3.12 -5.15 -5.60
CA GLN A 39 -3.22 -4.00 -6.49
C GLN A 39 -3.43 -2.71 -5.70
N ARG A 40 -4.24 -2.74 -4.66
CA ARG A 40 -4.43 -1.58 -3.78
C ARG A 40 -3.14 -1.20 -3.09
N LEU A 41 -2.43 -2.18 -2.59
CA LEU A 41 -1.15 -1.95 -1.92
C LEU A 41 -0.15 -1.31 -2.89
N ASP A 42 -0.08 -1.81 -4.11
CA ASP A 42 0.80 -1.27 -5.13
C ASP A 42 0.49 0.20 -5.43
N ILE A 43 -0.78 0.54 -5.53
CA ILE A 43 -1.19 1.93 -5.79
C ILE A 43 -0.73 2.84 -4.65
N GLU A 44 -0.90 2.41 -3.41
CA GLU A 44 -0.48 3.22 -2.26
C GLU A 44 1.03 3.37 -2.19
N ILE A 45 1.78 2.32 -2.51
CA ILE A 45 3.24 2.38 -2.54
C ILE A 45 3.71 3.33 -3.64
N VAL A 46 3.10 3.27 -4.82
CA VAL A 46 3.46 4.15 -5.93
C VAL A 46 3.17 5.60 -5.58
N LYS A 47 2.06 5.88 -4.92
CA LYS A 47 1.75 7.24 -4.48
C LYS A 47 2.83 7.77 -3.53
N GLU A 48 3.25 6.98 -2.58
CA GLU A 48 4.30 7.38 -1.65
C GLU A 48 5.61 7.66 -2.38
N GLN A 49 5.99 6.81 -3.31
CA GLN A 49 7.20 6.98 -4.09
C GLN A 49 7.15 8.23 -4.98
N LYS A 50 5.99 8.50 -5.58
CA LYS A 50 5.83 9.70 -6.40
C LYS A 50 6.01 10.98 -5.59
N GLU A 51 5.51 11.00 -4.37
CA GLU A 51 5.69 12.15 -3.50
C GLU A 51 7.16 12.37 -3.17
N ARG A 52 7.90 11.31 -2.93
CA ARG A 52 9.34 11.39 -2.70
C ARG A 52 10.08 11.87 -3.94
N MET A 53 9.69 11.40 -5.10
CA MET A 53 10.31 11.81 -6.36
C MET A 53 10.10 13.28 -6.66
N LYS A 54 8.94 13.82 -6.33
CA LYS A 54 8.65 15.22 -6.53
C LYS A 54 9.63 16.13 -5.81
N LYS A 55 10.11 15.71 -4.65
CA LYS A 55 11.10 16.48 -3.89
C LYS A 55 12.45 16.55 -4.57
N TYR A 56 12.79 15.56 -5.35
CA TYR A 56 14.09 15.50 -6.02
C TYR A 56 14.10 16.17 -7.39
N GLU A 57 12.95 16.29 -8.01
CA GLU A 57 12.87 16.87 -9.34
C GLU A 57 12.89 18.41 -9.35
N ASP A 58 12.64 19.02 -8.22
CA ASP A 58 12.74 20.46 -8.11
C ASP A 58 14.16 20.88 -7.77
#